data_48d961af6c7fbece24f3c8dae7ea5ff6
#
_entry.id   48d961af6c7fbece24f3c8dae7ea5ff6
#
_cell.length_a   1.000
_cell.length_b   1.000
_cell.length_c   1.000
_cell.angle_alpha   90.00
_cell.angle_beta   90.00
_cell.angle_gamma   90.00
#
_symmetry.space_group_name_H-M   'P 1'
#
loop_
_entity.id
_entity.type
_entity.pdbx_description
1 polymer ?
#
loop_
_entity_poly.entity_id
_entity_poly.type
_entity_poly.pdbx_seq_one_letter_code
_entity_poly.pdbx_strand_id
1 'polypeptide(L)'
;MKRLAIALLAAATATDRPAPHPCQVDYHPYDTRIDGECGINAKNIARIEASTAGKSAIRFAVISDTQRWYDETREAVSALNARGDIDFVLHTGDMADFGMKAEFERQRDILNRLHVPYVVLLGNHDCLATGEEIFRTIFGDFNTAFTAGNVRILCLNTNALEFDLREAVPNFEFIETELTEFPPEASKTIVAMHAKPYTEQFGDNVAKGFQYLVTRFPGLQCCINGHGHNYKVVDLFSDGVLYYECDNIAKRSYLLFTVNEEGYACERIEF
;
A
#
# COMPACT_ATOMS: atom_id res chain seq x y z
N MET A 1 -72.15 -23.50 -32.36
CA MET A 1 -71.37 -22.53 -31.56
C MET A 1 -69.93 -23.05 -31.48
N LYS A 2 -69.07 -22.54 -32.36
CA LYS A 2 -67.65 -22.97 -32.41
C LYS A 2 -66.85 -21.94 -31.59
N ARG A 3 -66.17 -22.36 -30.52
CA ARG A 3 -65.24 -21.53 -29.73
C ARG A 3 -63.89 -21.54 -30.39
N LEU A 4 -63.44 -20.35 -30.80
CA LEU A 4 -62.10 -20.12 -31.33
C LEU A 4 -61.16 -19.95 -30.12
N ALA A 5 -60.13 -20.77 -30.00
CA ALA A 5 -59.08 -20.64 -29.08
C ALA A 5 -57.94 -19.83 -29.74
N ILE A 6 -57.62 -18.64 -29.18
CA ILE A 6 -56.49 -17.83 -29.61
C ILE A 6 -55.30 -18.27 -28.79
N ALA A 7 -54.30 -18.88 -29.45
CA ALA A 7 -53.01 -19.16 -28.81
C ALA A 7 -52.11 -17.90 -28.93
N LEU A 8 -51.75 -17.33 -27.78
CA LEU A 8 -50.72 -16.29 -27.73
C LEU A 8 -49.35 -16.97 -27.85
N LEU A 9 -48.65 -16.68 -28.94
CA LEU A 9 -47.24 -17.03 -29.08
C LEU A 9 -46.43 -15.94 -28.40
N ALA A 10 -45.80 -16.24 -27.25
CA ALA A 10 -44.80 -15.37 -26.63
C ALA A 10 -43.48 -15.56 -27.40
N ALA A 11 -43.09 -14.56 -28.17
CA ALA A 11 -41.76 -14.50 -28.78
C ALA A 11 -40.76 -14.10 -27.68
N ALA A 12 -39.95 -15.06 -27.25
CA ALA A 12 -38.77 -14.78 -26.45
C ALA A 12 -37.73 -14.13 -27.38
N THR A 13 -37.51 -12.85 -27.21
CA THR A 13 -36.35 -12.16 -27.81
C THR A 13 -35.09 -12.60 -27.03
N ALA A 14 -34.44 -13.64 -27.54
CA ALA A 14 -33.06 -13.90 -27.13
C ALA A 14 -32.21 -12.69 -27.54
N THR A 15 -31.71 -11.93 -26.58
CA THR A 15 -30.69 -10.95 -26.85
C THR A 15 -29.42 -11.73 -27.17
N ASP A 16 -29.12 -11.88 -28.46
CA ASP A 16 -27.84 -12.36 -28.95
C ASP A 16 -26.76 -11.39 -28.51
N ARG A 17 -26.19 -11.64 -27.35
CA ARG A 17 -24.87 -11.10 -27.02
C ARG A 17 -23.88 -11.97 -27.78
N PRO A 18 -23.09 -11.39 -28.70
CA PRO A 18 -22.03 -12.17 -29.34
C PRO A 18 -21.12 -12.74 -28.25
N ALA A 19 -20.83 -14.03 -28.35
CA ALA A 19 -19.84 -14.65 -27.48
C ALA A 19 -18.52 -13.89 -27.61
N PRO A 20 -17.81 -13.59 -26.51
CA PRO A 20 -16.55 -12.87 -26.57
C PRO A 20 -15.59 -13.64 -27.49
N HIS A 21 -15.00 -12.94 -28.45
CA HIS A 21 -13.98 -13.51 -29.31
C HIS A 21 -12.82 -13.99 -28.45
N PRO A 22 -12.24 -15.19 -28.64
CA PRO A 22 -11.16 -15.72 -27.80
C PRO A 22 -9.86 -14.92 -27.83
N CYS A 23 -9.78 -13.89 -28.67
CA CYS A 23 -8.66 -12.94 -28.74
C CYS A 23 -9.03 -11.50 -28.33
N GLN A 24 -10.25 -11.28 -27.83
CA GLN A 24 -10.63 -9.96 -27.34
C GLN A 24 -10.14 -9.87 -25.89
N VAL A 25 -9.00 -9.23 -25.70
CA VAL A 25 -8.56 -8.82 -24.39
C VAL A 25 -9.55 -7.74 -23.93
N ASP A 26 -10.35 -8.06 -22.94
CA ASP A 26 -11.33 -7.15 -22.30
C ASP A 26 -10.56 -6.16 -21.41
N TYR A 27 -9.67 -5.41 -22.06
CA TYR A 27 -8.65 -4.62 -21.42
C TYR A 27 -8.51 -3.30 -22.17
N HIS A 28 -8.86 -2.22 -21.47
CA HIS A 28 -8.64 -0.87 -21.94
C HIS A 28 -7.71 -0.15 -20.95
N PRO A 29 -6.54 0.37 -21.38
CA PRO A 29 -5.55 0.97 -20.47
C PRO A 29 -6.07 2.20 -19.71
N TYR A 30 -7.20 2.76 -20.14
CA TYR A 30 -7.87 3.90 -19.47
C TYR A 30 -9.17 3.48 -18.76
N ASP A 31 -9.43 2.19 -18.54
CA ASP A 31 -10.59 1.74 -17.76
C ASP A 31 -10.32 1.89 -16.26
N THR A 32 -11.01 2.82 -15.62
CA THR A 32 -10.90 3.11 -14.18
C THR A 32 -12.09 2.57 -13.37
N ARG A 33 -13.01 1.83 -14.01
CA ARG A 33 -14.14 1.20 -13.32
C ARG A 33 -13.66 -0.03 -12.55
N ILE A 34 -13.62 0.10 -11.24
CA ILE A 34 -13.10 -0.96 -10.37
C ILE A 34 -14.19 -1.97 -10.04
N ASP A 35 -13.85 -3.25 -10.16
CA ASP A 35 -14.66 -4.36 -9.70
C ASP A 35 -14.15 -4.85 -8.34
N GLY A 36 -15.06 -5.07 -7.39
CA GLY A 36 -14.73 -5.61 -6.07
C GLY A 36 -14.50 -4.54 -5.00
N GLU A 37 -13.64 -4.82 -4.03
CA GLU A 37 -13.48 -4.02 -2.85
C GLU A 37 -12.70 -2.73 -3.09
N CYS A 38 -13.21 -1.63 -2.49
CA CYS A 38 -12.64 -0.28 -2.54
C CYS A 38 -12.55 0.32 -1.13
N GLY A 39 -11.74 1.40 -0.98
CA GLY A 39 -11.53 2.08 0.29
C GLY A 39 -10.83 1.19 1.33
N ILE A 40 -9.89 0.38 0.88
CA ILE A 40 -9.28 -0.68 1.67
C ILE A 40 -8.45 -0.14 2.82
N ASN A 41 -7.60 0.87 2.58
CA ASN A 41 -6.73 1.40 3.63
C ASN A 41 -7.56 1.92 4.82
N ALA A 42 -8.59 2.72 4.56
CA ALA A 42 -9.42 3.27 5.64
C ALA A 42 -10.08 2.16 6.49
N LYS A 43 -10.61 1.12 5.85
CA LYS A 43 -11.22 -0.03 6.55
C LYS A 43 -10.19 -0.81 7.37
N ASN A 44 -9.03 -1.07 6.77
CA ASN A 44 -7.98 -1.84 7.42
C ASN A 44 -7.29 -1.04 8.54
N ILE A 45 -7.09 0.26 8.37
CA ILE A 45 -6.58 1.16 9.42
C ILE A 45 -7.50 1.09 10.65
N ALA A 46 -8.81 1.24 10.47
CA ALA A 46 -9.76 1.11 11.59
C ALA A 46 -9.66 -0.26 12.30
N ARG A 47 -9.41 -1.35 11.55
CA ARG A 47 -9.20 -2.68 12.12
C ARG A 47 -7.86 -2.77 12.88
N ILE A 48 -6.79 -2.19 12.35
CA ILE A 48 -5.47 -2.15 13.00
C ILE A 48 -5.58 -1.40 14.32
N GLU A 49 -6.12 -0.18 14.29
CA GLU A 49 -6.27 0.66 15.48
C GLU A 49 -7.09 -0.05 16.56
N ALA A 50 -8.23 -0.65 16.18
CA ALA A 50 -9.07 -1.39 17.12
C ALA A 50 -8.38 -2.64 17.70
N SER A 51 -7.64 -3.41 16.89
CA SER A 51 -7.01 -4.66 17.31
C SER A 51 -5.72 -4.45 18.09
N THR A 52 -5.09 -3.29 17.95
CA THR A 52 -3.83 -2.95 18.63
C THR A 52 -4.00 -1.97 19.80
N ALA A 53 -5.23 -1.46 20.02
CA ALA A 53 -5.53 -0.54 21.11
C ALA A 53 -5.02 -1.08 22.45
N GLY A 54 -4.20 -0.29 23.15
CA GLY A 54 -3.64 -0.64 24.45
C GLY A 54 -2.52 -1.69 24.44
N LYS A 55 -2.08 -2.17 23.27
CA LYS A 55 -0.90 -3.05 23.18
C LYS A 55 0.37 -2.24 23.48
N SER A 56 1.24 -2.79 24.33
CA SER A 56 2.59 -2.25 24.58
C SER A 56 3.63 -2.70 23.53
N ALA A 57 3.29 -3.70 22.74
CA ALA A 57 4.12 -4.17 21.64
C ALA A 57 3.26 -4.47 20.43
N ILE A 58 3.76 -4.11 19.26
CA ILE A 58 3.18 -4.45 17.95
C ILE A 58 4.18 -5.19 17.10
N ARG A 59 3.68 -6.03 16.21
CA ARG A 59 4.48 -6.76 15.25
C ARG A 59 3.85 -6.67 13.88
N PHE A 60 4.60 -6.21 12.87
CA PHE A 60 4.09 -6.08 11.53
C PHE A 60 5.12 -6.49 10.48
N ALA A 61 4.62 -6.99 9.36
CA ALA A 61 5.45 -7.31 8.22
C ALA A 61 5.42 -6.19 7.18
N VAL A 62 6.53 -6.04 6.45
CA VAL A 62 6.64 -5.11 5.32
C VAL A 62 6.99 -5.90 4.07
N ILE A 63 6.19 -5.72 3.03
CA ILE A 63 6.44 -6.20 1.67
C ILE A 63 6.47 -5.02 0.72
N SER A 64 7.07 -5.18 -0.45
CA SER A 64 7.21 -4.11 -1.42
C SER A 64 7.29 -4.64 -2.85
N ASP A 65 7.03 -3.74 -3.81
CA ASP A 65 7.36 -3.95 -5.23
C ASP A 65 6.84 -5.30 -5.74
N THR A 66 5.52 -5.52 -5.58
CA THR A 66 4.86 -6.78 -5.94
C THR A 66 4.53 -6.87 -7.42
N GLN A 67 4.29 -5.75 -8.09
CA GLN A 67 4.14 -5.61 -9.55
C GLN A 67 3.57 -6.86 -10.24
N ARG A 68 4.32 -7.46 -11.17
CA ARG A 68 3.96 -8.68 -11.94
C ARG A 68 4.20 -10.01 -11.19
N TRP A 69 4.75 -9.95 -9.97
CA TRP A 69 5.16 -11.12 -9.19
C TRP A 69 3.99 -11.72 -8.39
N TYR A 70 2.94 -12.14 -9.11
CA TYR A 70 1.69 -12.61 -8.49
C TYR A 70 1.86 -13.93 -7.72
N ASP A 71 2.71 -14.83 -8.21
CA ASP A 71 2.94 -16.12 -7.54
C ASP A 71 3.75 -15.93 -6.26
N GLU A 72 4.79 -15.13 -6.30
CA GLU A 72 5.60 -14.76 -5.15
C GLU A 72 4.77 -13.99 -4.10
N THR A 73 3.86 -13.13 -4.55
CA THR A 73 2.91 -12.46 -3.63
C THR A 73 1.98 -13.46 -2.97
N ARG A 74 1.50 -14.49 -3.67
CA ARG A 74 0.69 -15.57 -3.06
C ARG A 74 1.48 -16.39 -2.04
N GLU A 75 2.75 -16.69 -2.35
CA GLU A 75 3.65 -17.38 -1.44
C GLU A 75 3.90 -16.53 -0.17
N ALA A 76 4.15 -15.21 -0.33
CA ALA A 76 4.27 -14.27 0.79
C ALA A 76 3.02 -14.25 1.67
N VAL A 77 1.83 -14.14 1.07
CA VAL A 77 0.55 -14.18 1.80
C VAL A 77 0.40 -15.50 2.59
N SER A 78 0.79 -16.62 1.98
CA SER A 78 0.73 -17.92 2.65
C SER A 78 1.70 -18.00 3.83
N ALA A 79 2.92 -17.51 3.66
CA ALA A 79 3.94 -17.47 4.71
C ALA A 79 3.53 -16.54 5.87
N LEU A 80 2.99 -15.36 5.55
CA LEU A 80 2.49 -14.40 6.55
C LEU A 80 1.30 -14.96 7.33
N ASN A 81 0.36 -15.63 6.65
CA ASN A 81 -0.80 -16.27 7.29
C ASN A 81 -0.40 -17.43 8.21
N ALA A 82 0.69 -18.12 7.91
CA ALA A 82 1.19 -19.22 8.72
C ALA A 82 1.85 -18.76 10.04
N ARG A 83 2.25 -17.49 10.15
CA ARG A 83 2.92 -16.98 11.35
C ARG A 83 1.99 -16.83 12.54
N GLY A 84 0.85 -16.21 12.37
CA GLY A 84 -0.13 -16.00 13.46
C GLY A 84 0.29 -15.01 14.56
N ASP A 85 1.45 -14.37 14.42
CA ASP A 85 2.03 -13.43 15.41
C ASP A 85 2.23 -12.00 14.86
N ILE A 86 1.56 -11.68 13.75
CA ILE A 86 1.63 -10.38 13.05
C ILE A 86 0.31 -9.64 13.28
N ASP A 87 0.38 -8.36 13.60
CA ASP A 87 -0.80 -7.50 13.78
C ASP A 87 -1.35 -7.00 12.43
N PHE A 88 -0.45 -6.64 11.50
CA PHE A 88 -0.81 -6.15 10.16
C PHE A 88 0.37 -6.29 9.18
N VAL A 89 0.09 -5.98 7.92
CA VAL A 89 1.08 -5.92 6.84
C VAL A 89 1.12 -4.51 6.26
N LEU A 90 2.30 -3.98 6.01
CA LEU A 90 2.52 -2.73 5.30
C LEU A 90 3.12 -3.03 3.93
N HIS A 91 2.51 -2.52 2.86
CA HIS A 91 3.00 -2.62 1.50
C HIS A 91 3.53 -1.25 1.06
N THR A 92 4.83 -1.14 0.81
CA THR A 92 5.49 0.14 0.57
C THR A 92 5.46 0.62 -0.88
N GLY A 93 4.46 0.18 -1.66
CA GLY A 93 4.23 0.70 -3.01
C GLY A 93 4.69 -0.22 -4.14
N ASP A 94 4.41 0.19 -5.38
CA ASP A 94 4.64 -0.58 -6.60
C ASP A 94 3.86 -1.91 -6.62
N MET A 95 2.54 -1.79 -6.48
CA MET A 95 1.63 -2.91 -6.69
C MET A 95 1.43 -3.24 -8.16
N ALA A 96 1.32 -2.20 -8.99
CA ALA A 96 1.18 -2.32 -10.44
C ALA A 96 2.54 -2.18 -11.12
N ASP A 97 2.64 -2.70 -12.35
CA ASP A 97 3.83 -2.53 -13.20
C ASP A 97 3.68 -1.35 -14.16
N PHE A 98 2.43 -1.11 -14.62
CA PHE A 98 2.07 -0.07 -15.56
C PHE A 98 0.88 0.79 -15.10
N GLY A 99 0.49 0.72 -13.84
CA GLY A 99 -0.64 1.47 -13.30
C GLY A 99 -2.00 1.07 -13.83
N MET A 100 -2.17 -0.20 -14.23
CA MET A 100 -3.37 -0.65 -14.91
C MET A 100 -4.37 -1.32 -13.95
N LYS A 101 -5.67 -1.10 -14.18
CA LYS A 101 -6.77 -1.68 -13.41
C LYS A 101 -6.56 -3.15 -13.07
N ALA A 102 -6.28 -3.97 -14.08
CA ALA A 102 -6.16 -5.41 -13.92
C ALA A 102 -4.99 -5.82 -13.00
N GLU A 103 -3.92 -5.03 -12.95
CA GLU A 103 -2.79 -5.26 -12.07
C GLU A 103 -3.16 -4.97 -10.61
N PHE A 104 -3.77 -3.82 -10.35
CA PHE A 104 -4.26 -3.45 -9.02
C PHE A 104 -5.29 -4.44 -8.48
N GLU A 105 -6.31 -4.78 -9.29
CA GLU A 105 -7.35 -5.73 -8.89
C GLU A 105 -6.77 -7.09 -8.55
N ARG A 106 -5.83 -7.58 -9.36
CA ARG A 106 -5.18 -8.88 -9.12
C ARG A 106 -4.33 -8.88 -7.85
N GLN A 107 -3.51 -7.86 -7.63
CA GLN A 107 -2.70 -7.76 -6.40
C GLN A 107 -3.59 -7.58 -5.17
N ARG A 108 -4.61 -6.70 -5.24
CA ARG A 108 -5.61 -6.54 -4.20
C ARG A 108 -6.25 -7.89 -3.80
N ASP A 109 -6.69 -8.66 -4.79
CA ASP A 109 -7.38 -9.92 -4.56
C ASP A 109 -6.46 -10.99 -3.94
N ILE A 110 -5.15 -10.90 -4.20
CA ILE A 110 -4.15 -11.73 -3.53
C ILE A 110 -3.99 -11.27 -2.08
N LEU A 111 -3.78 -9.97 -1.85
CA LEU A 111 -3.59 -9.41 -0.50
C LEU A 111 -4.83 -9.54 0.38
N ASN A 112 -6.04 -9.52 -0.20
CA ASN A 112 -7.29 -9.77 0.54
C ASN A 112 -7.39 -11.19 1.12
N ARG A 113 -6.47 -12.09 0.81
CA ARG A 113 -6.35 -13.41 1.45
C ARG A 113 -5.52 -13.39 2.73
N LEU A 114 -4.92 -12.27 3.09
CA LEU A 114 -4.26 -12.12 4.39
C LEU A 114 -5.28 -12.26 5.53
N HIS A 115 -4.91 -12.97 6.57
CA HIS A 115 -5.74 -13.10 7.78
C HIS A 115 -5.72 -11.83 8.64
N VAL A 116 -4.68 -11.02 8.48
CA VAL A 116 -4.50 -9.73 9.16
C VAL A 116 -4.77 -8.57 8.21
N PRO A 117 -5.14 -7.38 8.71
CA PRO A 117 -5.30 -6.21 7.86
C PRO A 117 -3.97 -5.78 7.22
N TYR A 118 -4.07 -5.06 6.09
CA TYR A 118 -2.91 -4.51 5.41
C TYR A 118 -3.16 -3.07 4.97
N VAL A 119 -2.09 -2.28 4.85
CA VAL A 119 -2.10 -0.91 4.33
C VAL A 119 -1.13 -0.81 3.17
N VAL A 120 -1.54 -0.14 2.10
CA VAL A 120 -0.75 0.02 0.88
C VAL A 120 -0.38 1.48 0.68
N LEU A 121 0.89 1.74 0.39
CA LEU A 121 1.40 3.03 -0.06
C LEU A 121 1.44 3.07 -1.58
N LEU A 122 1.42 4.29 -2.13
CA LEU A 122 1.59 4.53 -3.55
C LEU A 122 3.07 4.39 -3.95
N GLY A 123 3.37 3.59 -4.97
CA GLY A 123 4.68 3.55 -5.63
C GLY A 123 4.68 4.34 -6.94
N ASN A 124 5.84 4.53 -7.55
CA ASN A 124 5.96 5.30 -8.79
C ASN A 124 5.36 4.56 -10.01
N HIS A 125 5.47 3.24 -10.08
CA HIS A 125 4.79 2.46 -11.12
C HIS A 125 3.26 2.51 -10.99
N ASP A 126 2.76 2.68 -9.78
CA ASP A 126 1.33 2.85 -9.50
C ASP A 126 0.77 4.18 -10.05
N CYS A 127 1.63 5.16 -10.35
CA CYS A 127 1.22 6.45 -10.92
C CYS A 127 1.06 6.42 -12.44
N LEU A 128 1.55 5.38 -13.12
CA LEU A 128 1.50 5.29 -14.56
C LEU A 128 0.08 5.16 -15.11
N ALA A 129 -0.13 5.51 -16.38
CA ALA A 129 -1.42 5.46 -17.07
C ALA A 129 -2.55 6.15 -16.26
N THR A 130 -3.53 5.41 -15.78
CA THR A 130 -4.64 5.88 -14.92
C THR A 130 -4.50 5.41 -13.47
N GLY A 131 -3.31 4.98 -13.09
CA GLY A 131 -3.08 4.30 -11.84
C GLY A 131 -3.34 5.15 -10.60
N GLU A 132 -3.09 6.47 -10.65
CA GLU A 132 -3.43 7.38 -9.53
C GLU A 132 -4.93 7.34 -9.19
N GLU A 133 -5.81 7.38 -10.21
CA GLU A 133 -7.26 7.32 -10.02
C GLU A 133 -7.70 5.95 -9.49
N ILE A 134 -7.10 4.89 -10.02
CA ILE A 134 -7.36 3.51 -9.61
C ILE A 134 -6.91 3.30 -8.16
N PHE A 135 -5.70 3.73 -7.82
CA PHE A 135 -5.17 3.65 -6.46
C PHE A 135 -6.08 4.38 -5.45
N ARG A 136 -6.47 5.64 -5.76
CA ARG A 136 -7.39 6.40 -4.90
C ARG A 136 -8.71 5.67 -4.69
N THR A 137 -9.24 5.03 -5.72
CA THR A 137 -10.50 4.29 -5.64
C THR A 137 -10.36 3.05 -4.78
N ILE A 138 -9.31 2.26 -4.97
CA ILE A 138 -9.13 0.97 -4.28
C ILE A 138 -8.59 1.19 -2.87
N PHE A 139 -7.56 2.02 -2.70
CA PHE A 139 -6.83 2.14 -1.44
C PHE A 139 -7.13 3.44 -0.68
N GLY A 140 -7.38 4.55 -1.37
CA GLY A 140 -7.66 5.84 -0.76
C GLY A 140 -6.55 6.86 -1.01
N ASP A 141 -6.37 7.79 -0.06
CA ASP A 141 -5.44 8.90 -0.20
C ASP A 141 -3.97 8.43 -0.26
N PHE A 142 -3.14 9.23 -0.95
CA PHE A 142 -1.72 8.96 -1.14
C PHE A 142 -0.87 9.19 0.11
N ASN A 143 -1.36 10.08 1.01
CA ASN A 143 -0.78 10.28 2.32
C ASN A 143 -1.82 9.87 3.37
N THR A 144 -1.41 9.08 4.34
CA THR A 144 -2.27 8.67 5.45
C THR A 144 -1.42 8.43 6.70
N ALA A 145 -2.05 8.48 7.86
CA ALA A 145 -1.38 8.13 9.10
C ALA A 145 -2.37 7.39 10.01
N PHE A 146 -1.86 6.46 10.82
CA PHE A 146 -2.65 5.68 11.75
C PHE A 146 -1.84 5.30 12.98
N THR A 147 -2.53 4.90 14.04
CA THR A 147 -1.89 4.51 15.30
C THR A 147 -2.07 3.01 15.55
N ALA A 148 -0.95 2.30 15.70
CA ALA A 148 -0.94 0.89 16.07
C ALA A 148 -0.29 0.75 17.47
N GLY A 149 -1.08 0.39 18.47
CA GLY A 149 -0.63 0.41 19.87
C GLY A 149 -0.27 1.84 20.29
N ASN A 150 1.00 2.07 20.62
CA ASN A 150 1.54 3.40 20.92
C ASN A 150 2.43 3.96 19.80
N VAL A 151 2.37 3.41 18.61
CA VAL A 151 3.20 3.80 17.46
C VAL A 151 2.35 4.54 16.42
N ARG A 152 2.66 5.80 16.12
CA ARG A 152 2.13 6.53 14.97
C ARG A 152 2.90 6.13 13.73
N ILE A 153 2.20 5.65 12.70
CA ILE A 153 2.77 5.28 11.42
C ILE A 153 2.31 6.28 10.37
N LEU A 154 3.26 7.00 9.80
CA LEU A 154 3.02 7.91 8.68
C LEU A 154 3.33 7.17 7.38
N CYS A 155 2.37 7.15 6.47
CA CYS A 155 2.49 6.60 5.13
C CYS A 155 2.49 7.76 4.14
N LEU A 156 3.63 8.05 3.52
CA LEU A 156 3.84 9.26 2.73
C LEU A 156 4.05 8.94 1.25
N ASN A 157 3.38 9.70 0.40
CA ASN A 157 3.74 9.76 -1.02
C ASN A 157 5.07 10.52 -1.16
N THR A 158 6.05 9.88 -1.77
CA THR A 158 7.39 10.44 -2.02
C THR A 158 7.81 10.34 -3.49
N ASN A 159 6.89 10.00 -4.37
CA ASN A 159 7.13 9.83 -5.82
C ASN A 159 7.10 11.19 -6.53
N ALA A 160 7.99 12.11 -6.17
CA ALA A 160 7.96 13.50 -6.63
C ALA A 160 8.07 13.64 -8.16
N LEU A 161 8.81 12.75 -8.81
CA LEU A 161 9.00 12.78 -10.26
C LEU A 161 7.68 12.54 -11.02
N GLU A 162 6.80 11.69 -10.48
CA GLU A 162 5.51 11.36 -11.11
C GLU A 162 4.49 12.52 -10.99
N PHE A 163 4.64 13.34 -9.95
CA PHE A 163 3.71 14.45 -9.72
C PHE A 163 4.17 15.74 -10.38
N ASP A 164 5.46 15.92 -10.54
CA ASP A 164 6.08 17.11 -11.21
C ASP A 164 5.31 18.42 -10.88
N LEU A 165 5.36 19.42 -10.87
CA LEU A 165 4.68 20.69 -10.53
C LEU A 165 3.15 20.64 -10.28
N ARG A 166 2.51 19.45 -10.36
CA ARG A 166 1.06 19.32 -10.13
C ARG A 166 0.70 19.38 -8.63
N GLU A 167 1.48 18.72 -7.81
CA GLU A 167 1.29 18.64 -6.35
C GLU A 167 2.66 18.70 -5.66
N ALA A 168 2.67 19.18 -4.43
CA ALA A 168 3.89 19.12 -3.61
C ALA A 168 4.10 17.68 -3.08
N VAL A 169 5.19 17.05 -3.52
CA VAL A 169 5.59 15.71 -3.06
C VAL A 169 7.07 15.76 -2.63
N PRO A 170 7.41 15.39 -1.39
CA PRO A 170 6.50 15.05 -0.28
C PRO A 170 5.58 16.21 0.13
N ASN A 171 4.39 15.86 0.65
CA ASN A 171 3.45 16.86 1.15
C ASN A 171 3.85 17.35 2.55
N PHE A 172 4.53 18.48 2.61
CA PHE A 172 5.01 19.06 3.87
C PHE A 172 3.85 19.55 4.77
N GLU A 173 2.76 20.05 4.19
CA GLU A 173 1.59 20.47 4.97
C GLU A 173 0.97 19.30 5.73
N PHE A 174 0.87 18.14 5.07
CA PHE A 174 0.42 16.92 5.74
C PHE A 174 1.36 16.52 6.89
N ILE A 175 2.69 16.55 6.66
CA ILE A 175 3.68 16.20 7.67
C ILE A 175 3.63 17.18 8.87
N GLU A 176 3.49 18.47 8.61
CA GLU A 176 3.37 19.49 9.66
C GLU A 176 2.07 19.36 10.46
N THR A 177 0.96 19.02 9.79
CA THR A 177 -0.32 18.75 10.43
C THR A 177 -0.20 17.55 11.36
N GLU A 178 0.35 16.44 10.89
CA GLU A 178 0.56 15.22 11.70
C GLU A 178 1.50 15.47 12.88
N LEU A 179 2.49 16.32 12.72
CA LEU A 179 3.38 16.73 13.82
C LEU A 179 2.66 17.60 14.87
N THR A 180 1.81 18.51 14.43
CA THR A 180 1.08 19.45 15.28
C THR A 180 -0.07 18.78 16.02
N GLU A 181 -0.77 17.86 15.35
CA GLU A 181 -1.91 17.11 15.84
C GLU A 181 -1.53 15.70 16.32
N PHE A 182 -0.26 15.51 16.71
CA PHE A 182 0.24 14.20 17.12
C PHE A 182 -0.63 13.58 18.22
N PRO A 183 -1.12 12.34 18.04
CA PRO A 183 -2.11 11.76 18.95
C PRO A 183 -1.48 11.48 20.33
N PRO A 184 -2.16 11.84 21.43
CA PRO A 184 -1.61 11.74 22.78
C PRO A 184 -1.35 10.30 23.25
N GLU A 185 -2.00 9.31 22.65
CA GLU A 185 -1.79 7.89 22.91
C GLU A 185 -0.53 7.33 22.27
N ALA A 186 0.03 8.02 21.27
CA ALA A 186 1.26 7.60 20.61
C ALA A 186 2.48 8.21 21.29
N SER A 187 3.54 7.45 21.40
CA SER A 187 4.83 7.89 21.95
C SER A 187 6.01 7.56 21.03
N LYS A 188 5.74 6.85 19.96
CA LYS A 188 6.71 6.41 18.95
C LYS A 188 6.20 6.72 17.55
N THR A 189 7.13 6.92 16.63
CA THR A 189 6.81 7.19 15.23
C THR A 189 7.62 6.30 14.30
N ILE A 190 6.99 5.82 13.24
CA ILE A 190 7.63 5.19 12.08
C ILE A 190 7.13 5.93 10.84
N VAL A 191 8.05 6.23 9.93
CA VAL A 191 7.71 6.87 8.65
C VAL A 191 7.92 5.87 7.52
N ALA A 192 6.86 5.58 6.79
CA ALA A 192 6.88 4.69 5.64
C ALA A 192 6.68 5.49 4.35
N MET A 193 7.41 5.11 3.33
CA MET A 193 7.38 5.76 2.02
C MET A 193 7.72 4.75 0.93
N HIS A 194 7.52 5.10 -0.34
CA HIS A 194 8.01 4.24 -1.42
C HIS A 194 9.47 4.58 -1.73
N ALA A 195 9.75 5.77 -2.19
CA ALA A 195 11.09 6.25 -2.52
C ALA A 195 11.71 7.01 -1.35
N LYS A 196 12.92 6.63 -0.94
CA LYS A 196 13.66 7.36 0.10
C LYS A 196 14.37 8.60 -0.45
N PRO A 197 14.76 9.56 0.41
CA PRO A 197 15.59 10.67 0.00
C PRO A 197 16.84 10.23 -0.78
N TYR A 198 17.23 11.04 -1.75
CA TYR A 198 18.36 10.81 -2.67
C TYR A 198 18.18 9.65 -3.67
N THR A 199 16.91 9.28 -3.96
CA THR A 199 16.56 8.51 -5.14
C THR A 199 16.00 9.45 -6.21
N GLU A 200 15.99 9.02 -7.46
CA GLU A 200 15.47 9.81 -8.58
C GLU A 200 14.01 10.24 -8.40
N GLN A 201 13.22 9.43 -7.68
CA GLN A 201 11.81 9.72 -7.43
C GLN A 201 11.57 10.78 -6.35
N PHE A 202 12.50 10.92 -5.40
CA PHE A 202 12.25 11.76 -4.21
C PHE A 202 12.47 13.27 -4.44
N GLY A 203 13.39 13.66 -5.30
CA GLY A 203 13.80 15.07 -5.45
C GLY A 203 14.78 15.54 -4.36
N ASP A 204 16.05 15.61 -4.70
CA ASP A 204 17.16 15.87 -3.76
C ASP A 204 17.08 17.23 -3.05
N ASN A 205 16.48 18.24 -3.70
CA ASN A 205 16.43 19.60 -3.19
C ASN A 205 15.61 19.77 -1.91
N VAL A 206 14.69 18.85 -1.65
CA VAL A 206 13.83 18.87 -0.44
C VAL A 206 14.25 17.85 0.63
N ALA A 207 15.21 16.98 0.33
CA ALA A 207 15.60 15.86 1.19
C ALA A 207 15.98 16.29 2.61
N LYS A 208 16.75 17.37 2.75
CA LYS A 208 17.17 17.90 4.08
C LYS A 208 16.00 18.52 4.84
N GLY A 209 15.09 19.20 4.15
CA GLY A 209 13.89 19.77 4.77
C GLY A 209 12.94 18.66 5.25
N PHE A 210 12.79 17.62 4.46
CA PHE A 210 12.05 16.42 4.84
C PHE A 210 12.63 15.78 6.10
N GLN A 211 13.94 15.49 6.13
CA GLN A 211 14.60 14.90 7.30
C GLN A 211 14.45 15.78 8.53
N TYR A 212 14.59 17.09 8.39
CA TYR A 212 14.40 18.03 9.50
C TYR A 212 13.01 17.92 10.13
N LEU A 213 11.94 17.81 9.34
CA LEU A 213 10.59 17.64 9.86
C LEU A 213 10.38 16.25 10.46
N VAL A 214 10.82 15.21 9.77
CA VAL A 214 10.66 13.82 10.22
C VAL A 214 11.34 13.60 11.59
N THR A 215 12.53 14.14 11.80
CA THR A 215 13.25 14.02 13.07
C THR A 215 12.59 14.75 14.25
N ARG A 216 11.55 15.58 14.00
CA ARG A 216 10.80 16.28 15.06
C ARG A 216 9.66 15.43 15.64
N PHE A 217 9.29 14.33 14.97
CA PHE A 217 8.24 13.47 15.50
C PHE A 217 8.66 12.81 16.82
N PRO A 218 7.75 12.74 17.79
CA PRO A 218 8.01 12.07 19.06
C PRO A 218 8.47 10.63 18.87
N GLY A 219 9.58 10.27 19.48
CA GLY A 219 10.06 8.89 19.51
C GLY A 219 10.27 8.26 18.13
N LEU A 220 10.74 9.03 17.14
CA LEU A 220 11.04 8.49 15.81
C LEU A 220 11.95 7.27 15.92
N GLN A 221 11.49 6.12 15.42
CA GLN A 221 12.22 4.86 15.47
C GLN A 221 13.07 4.67 14.20
N CYS A 222 12.43 4.72 13.03
CA CYS A 222 13.09 4.50 11.75
C CYS A 222 12.20 4.97 10.61
N CYS A 223 12.78 4.96 9.40
CA CYS A 223 12.07 5.08 8.13
C CYS A 223 12.07 3.75 7.40
N ILE A 224 11.01 3.45 6.64
CA ILE A 224 10.83 2.21 5.88
C ILE A 224 10.51 2.59 4.44
N ASN A 225 11.15 1.94 3.47
CA ASN A 225 10.91 2.21 2.04
C ASN A 225 11.02 0.96 1.17
N GLY A 226 10.50 1.07 -0.05
CA GLY A 226 10.66 0.14 -1.17
C GLY A 226 11.57 0.70 -2.25
N HIS A 227 11.17 0.57 -3.52
CA HIS A 227 11.73 1.17 -4.72
C HIS A 227 13.09 0.63 -5.16
N GLY A 228 14.04 0.47 -4.27
CA GLY A 228 15.40 0.03 -4.63
C GLY A 228 15.56 -1.47 -4.88
N HIS A 229 14.51 -2.26 -4.67
CA HIS A 229 14.41 -3.70 -4.92
C HIS A 229 15.44 -4.55 -4.17
N ASN A 230 16.20 -3.98 -3.23
CA ASN A 230 17.25 -4.67 -2.50
C ASN A 230 17.20 -4.32 -1.02
N TYR A 231 17.21 -5.32 -0.16
CA TYR A 231 17.33 -5.08 1.27
C TYR A 231 18.57 -4.26 1.58
N LYS A 232 18.37 -3.16 2.24
CA LYS A 232 19.45 -2.26 2.67
C LYS A 232 19.02 -1.52 3.93
N VAL A 233 19.98 -1.29 4.81
CA VAL A 233 19.81 -0.43 5.98
C VAL A 233 20.87 0.66 5.92
N VAL A 234 20.46 1.91 6.03
CA VAL A 234 21.39 3.05 5.90
C VAL A 234 20.97 4.22 6.77
N ASP A 235 21.93 4.85 7.42
CA ASP A 235 21.80 6.18 8.01
C ASP A 235 22.15 7.23 6.96
N LEU A 236 21.11 7.75 6.27
CA LEU A 236 21.28 8.64 5.11
C LEU A 236 21.87 10.01 5.48
N PHE A 237 21.56 10.48 6.69
CA PHE A 237 21.87 11.85 7.13
C PHE A 237 22.91 11.89 8.24
N SER A 238 23.43 10.73 8.68
CA SER A 238 24.36 10.59 9.79
C SER A 238 23.83 11.20 11.10
N ASP A 239 22.54 11.04 11.35
CA ASP A 239 21.82 11.54 12.51
C ASP A 239 21.22 10.44 13.40
N GLY A 240 21.50 9.18 13.06
CA GLY A 240 21.05 8.00 13.78
C GLY A 240 19.71 7.45 13.32
N VAL A 241 19.01 8.11 12.39
CA VAL A 241 17.75 7.60 11.82
C VAL A 241 18.07 6.60 10.70
N LEU A 242 17.67 5.36 10.91
CA LEU A 242 17.89 4.30 9.94
C LEU A 242 16.73 4.23 8.94
N TYR A 243 17.10 4.08 7.66
CA TYR A 243 16.20 3.81 6.55
C TYR A 243 16.32 2.35 6.15
N TYR A 244 15.21 1.61 6.26
CA TYR A 244 15.09 0.20 5.92
C TYR A 244 14.44 0.05 4.55
N GLU A 245 15.21 -0.38 3.58
CA GLU A 245 14.73 -0.67 2.23
C GLU A 245 14.33 -2.13 2.14
N CYS A 246 13.09 -2.40 1.71
CA CYS A 246 12.57 -3.75 1.52
C CYS A 246 13.03 -4.31 0.16
N ASP A 247 13.28 -5.61 0.08
CA ASP A 247 13.42 -6.31 -1.20
C ASP A 247 12.12 -6.23 -2.01
N ASN A 248 12.21 -6.31 -3.34
CA ASN A 248 11.04 -6.65 -4.11
C ASN A 248 10.60 -8.08 -3.82
N ILE A 249 9.29 -8.35 -3.98
CA ILE A 249 8.70 -9.64 -3.58
C ILE A 249 9.28 -10.84 -4.36
N ALA A 250 9.87 -10.63 -5.55
CA ALA A 250 10.52 -11.68 -6.35
C ALA A 250 11.67 -12.37 -5.61
N LYS A 251 12.24 -11.71 -4.62
CA LYS A 251 13.31 -12.28 -3.79
C LYS A 251 12.83 -13.16 -2.64
N ARG A 252 11.51 -13.36 -2.55
CA ARG A 252 10.88 -14.20 -1.53
C ARG A 252 11.33 -13.84 -0.12
N SER A 253 11.27 -12.56 0.21
CA SER A 253 11.57 -12.04 1.54
C SER A 253 10.64 -10.91 1.91
N TYR A 254 10.48 -10.69 3.21
CA TYR A 254 9.81 -9.55 3.79
C TYR A 254 10.58 -9.06 5.03
N LEU A 255 10.31 -7.83 5.46
CA LEU A 255 10.84 -7.34 6.73
C LEU A 255 9.80 -7.59 7.82
N LEU A 256 10.26 -8.00 8.99
CA LEU A 256 9.45 -8.18 10.19
C LEU A 256 9.92 -7.19 11.24
N PHE A 257 9.05 -6.25 11.58
CA PHE A 257 9.28 -5.28 12.63
C PHE A 257 8.57 -5.72 13.92
N THR A 258 9.30 -5.63 15.02
CA THR A 258 8.74 -5.71 16.37
C THR A 258 9.05 -4.41 17.08
N VAL A 259 8.01 -3.69 17.53
CA VAL A 259 8.16 -2.44 18.28
C VAL A 259 7.59 -2.65 19.67
N ASN A 260 8.34 -2.34 20.70
CA ASN A 260 7.97 -2.50 22.11
C ASN A 260 8.46 -1.30 22.94
N GLU A 261 8.38 -1.38 24.24
CA GLU A 261 8.80 -0.29 25.16
C GLU A 261 10.28 0.05 25.03
N GLU A 262 11.13 -0.94 24.77
CA GLU A 262 12.61 -0.78 24.67
C GLU A 262 13.05 -0.13 23.35
N GLY A 263 12.21 -0.17 22.29
CA GLY A 263 12.51 0.35 20.97
C GLY A 263 11.92 -0.50 19.85
N TYR A 264 12.74 -0.82 18.85
CA TYR A 264 12.32 -1.69 17.76
C TYR A 264 13.42 -2.67 17.34
N ALA A 265 13.01 -3.75 16.72
CA ALA A 265 13.87 -4.68 16.00
C ALA A 265 13.31 -4.93 14.60
N CYS A 266 14.19 -5.14 13.64
CA CYS A 266 13.84 -5.50 12.26
C CYS A 266 14.60 -6.75 11.85
N GLU A 267 13.89 -7.73 11.32
CA GLU A 267 14.44 -8.98 10.78
C GLU A 267 14.05 -9.11 9.30
N ARG A 268 14.99 -9.50 8.46
CA ARG A 268 14.68 -9.93 7.09
C ARG A 268 14.36 -11.42 7.10
N ILE A 269 13.15 -11.78 6.70
CA ILE A 269 12.67 -13.16 6.69
C ILE A 269 12.54 -13.65 5.24
N GLU A 270 13.10 -14.80 4.93
CA GLU A 270 12.91 -15.50 3.65
C GLU A 270 11.78 -16.53 3.76
N PHE A 271 11.00 -16.74 2.66
CA PHE A 271 9.86 -17.65 2.59
C PHE A 271 9.86 -18.47 1.30
#